data_6a91fd2614c97de23490d61cb456860b
#
_entry.id   6a91fd2614c97de23490d61cb456860b
#
_cell.length_a   1.000
_cell.length_b   1.000
_cell.length_c   1.000
_cell.angle_alpha   90.00
_cell.angle_beta   90.00
_cell.angle_gamma   90.00
#
_symmetry.space_group_name_H-M   'P 1'
#
loop_
_entity.id
_entity.type
_entity.pdbx_description
1 polymer ?
#
loop_
_entity_poly.entity_id
_entity_poly.type
_entity_poly.pdbx_seq_one_letter_code
_entity_poly.pdbx_strand_id
1 'polypeptide(L)'
;MGRGRITIPTDEGCEEITKELAKKWGADAVRDCDGTKLPENAKELADKVYNTYFVVRGDNEWAQAHKEELQNVLLMSERVTATEPSLEIELLKGYSKSQLEVNEESPHKYWQVYDRTSGEEVHDWEYAGKGVVRIGKAKKYHEYTVNFFAKNIWDSTQMYNYLTNGWTCEKQMVMEPRYEKTWRHIEENLKKWCEENENVNVVRFTTFLYHFFLVFNEEGKEKHVDWFGYPMTVSPRALDGFEAEYGYRLTTEDIVDGGSYG
;
A
#
# COMPACT_ATOMS: atom_id res chain seq x y z
N MET A 1 2.04 10.26 -41.23
CA MET A 1 2.26 10.19 -39.77
C MET A 1 0.94 9.78 -39.15
N GLY A 2 0.89 8.63 -38.50
CA GLY A 2 -0.31 8.18 -37.79
C GLY A 2 -0.66 9.19 -36.69
N ARG A 3 -1.91 9.61 -36.62
CA ARG A 3 -2.40 10.38 -35.46
C ARG A 3 -2.19 9.51 -34.22
N GLY A 4 -1.56 10.05 -33.16
CA GLY A 4 -1.46 9.38 -31.88
C GLY A 4 -2.87 9.08 -31.35
N ARG A 5 -3.02 8.02 -30.58
CA ARG A 5 -4.28 7.69 -29.89
C ARG A 5 -4.61 8.77 -28.87
N ILE A 6 -5.87 9.22 -28.89
CA ILE A 6 -6.41 10.11 -27.87
C ILE A 6 -7.37 9.30 -27.01
N THR A 7 -7.06 9.22 -25.71
CA THR A 7 -7.92 8.55 -24.72
C THR A 7 -8.48 9.61 -23.77
N ILE A 8 -9.80 9.64 -23.60
CA ILE A 8 -10.49 10.58 -22.73
C ILE A 8 -10.93 9.85 -21.44
N PRO A 9 -10.63 10.36 -20.25
CA PRO A 9 -11.24 9.88 -19.01
C PRO A 9 -12.74 10.18 -19.01
N THR A 10 -13.52 9.25 -18.49
CA THR A 10 -14.95 9.38 -18.33
C THR A 10 -15.45 8.67 -17.08
N ASP A 11 -16.55 9.14 -16.54
CA ASP A 11 -17.21 8.58 -15.38
C ASP A 11 -18.71 8.50 -15.61
N GLU A 12 -19.42 7.70 -14.84
CA GLU A 12 -20.87 7.67 -14.81
C GLU A 12 -21.43 9.08 -14.61
N GLY A 13 -22.35 9.50 -15.46
CA GLY A 13 -22.93 10.85 -15.47
C GLY A 13 -22.16 11.90 -16.29
N CYS A 14 -21.04 11.52 -16.91
CA CYS A 14 -20.24 12.40 -17.78
C CYS A 14 -20.39 12.08 -19.28
N GLU A 15 -21.39 11.29 -19.69
CA GLU A 15 -21.53 10.73 -21.04
C GLU A 15 -21.60 11.79 -22.12
N GLU A 16 -22.45 12.82 -21.94
CA GLU A 16 -22.66 13.86 -22.95
C GLU A 16 -21.40 14.70 -23.19
N ILE A 17 -20.74 15.14 -22.11
CA ILE A 17 -19.50 15.90 -22.22
C ILE A 17 -18.39 15.06 -22.83
N THR A 18 -18.30 13.78 -22.46
CA THR A 18 -17.32 12.84 -23.01
C THR A 18 -17.53 12.68 -24.51
N LYS A 19 -18.77 12.51 -24.97
CA LYS A 19 -19.12 12.38 -26.38
C LYS A 19 -18.77 13.62 -27.19
N GLU A 20 -19.07 14.81 -26.64
CA GLU A 20 -18.68 16.08 -27.25
C GLU A 20 -17.17 16.20 -27.41
N LEU A 21 -16.42 15.95 -26.34
CA LEU A 21 -14.96 16.04 -26.34
C LEU A 21 -14.32 14.97 -27.23
N ALA A 22 -14.83 13.74 -27.23
CA ALA A 22 -14.36 12.66 -28.11
C ALA A 22 -14.48 13.07 -29.58
N LYS A 23 -15.63 13.61 -29.97
CA LYS A 23 -15.85 14.11 -31.30
C LYS A 23 -14.96 15.30 -31.67
N LYS A 24 -14.82 16.25 -30.76
CA LYS A 24 -14.04 17.48 -30.97
C LYS A 24 -12.54 17.18 -31.14
N TRP A 25 -12.00 16.25 -30.37
CA TRP A 25 -10.58 15.91 -30.39
C TRP A 25 -10.24 14.71 -31.27
N GLY A 26 -11.25 14.00 -31.77
CA GLY A 26 -11.06 12.77 -32.53
C GLY A 26 -10.51 11.66 -31.66
N ALA A 27 -11.04 11.54 -30.44
CA ALA A 27 -10.65 10.49 -29.53
C ALA A 27 -11.15 9.13 -30.03
N ASP A 28 -10.31 8.13 -29.92
CA ASP A 28 -10.59 6.75 -30.31
C ASP A 28 -10.78 5.81 -29.11
N ALA A 29 -10.60 6.32 -27.90
CA ALA A 29 -10.74 5.55 -26.69
C ALA A 29 -11.28 6.37 -25.52
N VAL A 30 -12.02 5.69 -24.62
CA VAL A 30 -12.40 6.19 -23.31
C VAL A 30 -11.82 5.29 -22.21
N ARG A 31 -11.61 5.86 -21.05
CA ARG A 31 -11.13 5.13 -19.86
C ARG A 31 -11.81 5.61 -18.60
N ASP A 32 -11.83 4.75 -17.59
CA ASP A 32 -12.18 5.16 -16.22
C ASP A 32 -11.14 6.12 -15.62
N CYS A 33 -11.54 6.84 -14.58
CA CYS A 33 -10.66 7.68 -13.78
C CYS A 33 -10.10 6.88 -12.58
N ASP A 34 -9.17 5.94 -12.88
CA ASP A 34 -8.43 5.16 -11.88
C ASP A 34 -9.31 4.46 -10.83
N GLY A 35 -10.33 3.74 -11.33
CA GLY A 35 -11.22 2.92 -10.51
C GLY A 35 -12.59 3.54 -10.23
N THR A 36 -12.90 4.67 -10.87
CA THR A 36 -14.28 5.17 -10.93
C THR A 36 -15.14 4.28 -11.84
N LYS A 37 -16.46 4.42 -11.75
CA LYS A 37 -17.38 3.61 -12.53
C LYS A 37 -17.50 4.14 -13.95
N LEU A 38 -17.23 3.29 -14.94
CA LEU A 38 -17.50 3.61 -16.33
C LEU A 38 -19.01 3.70 -16.59
N PRO A 39 -19.44 4.60 -17.51
CA PRO A 39 -20.80 4.58 -18.01
C PRO A 39 -21.16 3.24 -18.66
N GLU A 40 -22.41 2.79 -18.51
CA GLU A 40 -22.90 1.55 -19.14
C GLU A 40 -22.78 1.59 -20.67
N ASN A 41 -22.95 2.76 -21.26
CA ASN A 41 -22.83 2.98 -22.70
C ASN A 41 -21.42 3.42 -23.15
N ALA A 42 -20.37 3.13 -22.36
CA ALA A 42 -19.00 3.52 -22.69
C ALA A 42 -18.55 3.12 -24.12
N LYS A 43 -19.04 1.99 -24.64
CA LYS A 43 -18.80 1.54 -26.03
C LYS A 43 -19.37 2.48 -27.11
N GLU A 44 -20.39 3.27 -26.79
CA GLU A 44 -21.00 4.23 -27.71
C GLU A 44 -20.21 5.53 -27.77
N LEU A 45 -19.32 5.77 -26.79
CA LEU A 45 -18.56 7.00 -26.68
C LEU A 45 -17.28 6.99 -27.50
N ALA A 46 -16.67 5.80 -27.71
CA ALA A 46 -15.47 5.64 -28.49
C ALA A 46 -15.27 4.17 -28.92
N ASP A 47 -14.38 3.95 -29.90
CA ASP A 47 -14.09 2.62 -30.46
C ASP A 47 -13.49 1.64 -29.44
N LYS A 48 -12.82 2.15 -28.40
CA LYS A 48 -12.17 1.36 -27.39
C LYS A 48 -12.49 1.83 -25.98
N VAL A 49 -12.70 0.86 -25.13
CA VAL A 49 -12.95 1.06 -23.69
C VAL A 49 -11.79 0.47 -22.89
N TYR A 50 -11.16 1.30 -22.08
CA TYR A 50 -10.14 0.93 -21.11
C TYR A 50 -10.76 0.95 -19.71
N ASN A 51 -10.55 -0.09 -18.93
CA ASN A 51 -11.00 -0.12 -17.55
C ASN A 51 -9.86 -0.53 -16.62
N THR A 52 -9.79 0.10 -15.46
CA THR A 52 -8.77 -0.18 -14.45
C THR A 52 -9.17 -1.39 -13.61
N TYR A 53 -8.24 -2.31 -13.46
CA TYR A 53 -8.35 -3.44 -12.55
C TYR A 53 -7.27 -3.36 -11.46
N PHE A 54 -7.70 -3.40 -10.22
CA PHE A 54 -6.81 -3.39 -9.06
C PHE A 54 -6.50 -4.82 -8.66
N VAL A 55 -5.31 -5.27 -9.01
CA VAL A 55 -4.89 -6.69 -8.93
C VAL A 55 -4.90 -7.24 -7.49
N VAL A 56 -4.54 -6.41 -6.51
CA VAL A 56 -4.25 -6.89 -5.14
C VAL A 56 -5.29 -6.49 -4.11
N ARG A 57 -6.44 -5.96 -4.52
CA ARG A 57 -7.51 -5.55 -3.61
C ARG A 57 -8.90 -5.79 -4.18
N GLY A 58 -9.94 -5.64 -3.37
CA GLY A 58 -11.33 -5.77 -3.80
C GLY A 58 -12.04 -7.00 -3.25
N ASP A 59 -11.34 -7.83 -2.48
CA ASP A 59 -11.90 -9.02 -1.83
C ASP A 59 -11.51 -9.05 -0.35
N ASN A 60 -12.25 -8.30 0.48
CA ASN A 60 -11.99 -8.23 1.91
C ASN A 60 -12.35 -9.53 2.64
N GLU A 61 -13.33 -10.29 2.16
CA GLU A 61 -13.71 -11.57 2.78
C GLU A 61 -12.54 -12.55 2.72
N TRP A 62 -11.96 -12.69 1.54
CA TRP A 62 -10.78 -13.52 1.36
C TRP A 62 -9.58 -12.98 2.14
N ALA A 63 -9.33 -11.70 2.10
CA ALA A 63 -8.23 -11.04 2.80
C ALA A 63 -8.32 -11.20 4.33
N GLN A 64 -9.51 -11.11 4.91
CA GLN A 64 -9.74 -11.36 6.34
C GLN A 64 -9.49 -12.81 6.74
N ALA A 65 -9.81 -13.75 5.85
CA ALA A 65 -9.57 -15.18 6.08
C ALA A 65 -8.09 -15.57 5.92
N HIS A 66 -7.26 -14.71 5.32
CA HIS A 66 -5.84 -14.98 5.00
C HIS A 66 -4.94 -13.80 5.40
N LYS A 67 -5.07 -13.34 6.63
CA LYS A 67 -4.32 -12.17 7.13
C LYS A 67 -2.79 -12.36 7.11
N GLU A 68 -2.32 -13.58 7.14
CA GLU A 68 -0.91 -13.95 7.02
C GLU A 68 -0.36 -13.71 5.60
N GLU A 69 -1.21 -13.64 4.59
CA GLU A 69 -0.85 -13.43 3.19
C GLU A 69 -1.16 -12.01 2.69
N LEU A 70 -1.24 -11.04 3.59
CA LEU A 70 -1.47 -9.65 3.23
C LEU A 70 -0.15 -8.91 2.97
N GLN A 71 -0.26 -7.88 2.14
CA GLN A 71 0.83 -6.98 1.85
C GLN A 71 1.20 -6.18 3.09
N ASN A 72 2.50 -6.01 3.30
CA ASN A 72 3.05 -5.24 4.40
C ASN A 72 3.86 -4.05 3.89
N VAL A 73 4.03 -3.08 4.77
CA VAL A 73 4.99 -2.00 4.63
C VAL A 73 5.93 -2.03 5.83
N LEU A 74 7.20 -1.76 5.57
CA LEU A 74 8.19 -1.60 6.62
C LEU A 74 8.14 -0.15 7.11
N LEU A 75 7.96 0.03 8.40
CA LEU A 75 7.83 1.34 9.05
C LEU A 75 8.86 1.49 10.16
N MET A 76 9.20 2.73 10.45
CA MET A 76 10.00 3.10 11.60
C MET A 76 9.12 3.89 12.58
N SER A 77 9.14 3.52 13.87
CA SER A 77 8.44 4.28 14.91
C SER A 77 8.99 5.71 15.03
N GLU A 78 8.25 6.58 15.67
CA GLU A 78 8.83 7.84 16.11
C GLU A 78 10.02 7.59 17.07
N ARG A 79 10.97 8.52 17.10
CA ARG A 79 12.07 8.49 18.05
C ARG A 79 11.55 8.79 19.44
N VAL A 80 11.94 7.97 20.40
CA VAL A 80 11.59 8.15 21.82
C VAL A 80 12.84 8.24 22.64
N THR A 81 12.97 9.34 23.40
CA THR A 81 14.10 9.54 24.33
C THR A 81 13.83 8.81 25.64
N ALA A 82 14.75 7.95 26.07
CA ALA A 82 14.66 7.26 27.34
C ALA A 82 14.96 8.22 28.52
N THR A 83 14.01 8.34 29.42
CA THR A 83 14.22 9.06 30.71
C THR A 83 14.47 8.11 31.86
N GLU A 84 14.09 6.85 31.70
CA GLU A 84 14.25 5.76 32.66
C GLU A 84 14.83 4.52 31.95
N PRO A 85 15.37 3.54 32.69
CA PRO A 85 15.91 2.33 32.10
C PRO A 85 14.88 1.46 31.38
N SER A 86 13.60 1.53 31.74
CA SER A 86 12.51 0.89 31.04
C SER A 86 11.83 1.89 30.07
N LEU A 87 11.76 1.54 28.81
CA LEU A 87 11.18 2.38 27.78
C LEU A 87 10.10 1.62 27.02
N GLU A 88 8.94 2.23 26.84
CA GLU A 88 7.88 1.72 25.96
C GLU A 88 7.77 2.60 24.71
N ILE A 89 7.64 1.95 23.55
CA ILE A 89 7.50 2.60 22.25
C ILE A 89 6.20 2.13 21.61
N GLU A 90 5.27 3.06 21.38
CA GLU A 90 4.06 2.82 20.63
C GLU A 90 4.36 2.90 19.13
N LEU A 91 4.23 1.78 18.43
CA LEU A 91 4.67 1.62 17.04
C LEU A 91 3.95 2.53 16.06
N LEU A 92 2.62 2.66 16.18
CA LEU A 92 1.80 3.47 15.26
C LEU A 92 1.55 4.90 15.76
N LYS A 93 2.32 5.38 16.74
CA LYS A 93 2.26 6.79 17.12
C LYS A 93 2.69 7.66 15.93
N GLY A 94 1.92 8.70 15.64
CA GLY A 94 2.14 9.58 14.50
C GLY A 94 1.74 9.00 13.13
N TYR A 95 1.16 7.80 13.09
CA TYR A 95 0.63 7.17 11.87
C TYR A 95 -0.89 7.11 11.86
N SER A 96 -1.48 7.13 10.67
CA SER A 96 -2.92 6.89 10.49
C SER A 96 -3.27 5.43 10.81
N LYS A 97 -3.85 5.22 11.99
CA LYS A 97 -4.29 3.89 12.46
C LYS A 97 -5.42 3.28 11.61
N SER A 98 -6.03 4.06 10.75
CA SER A 98 -7.08 3.58 9.84
C SER A 98 -6.53 2.88 8.60
N GLN A 99 -5.24 3.05 8.30
CA GLN A 99 -4.58 2.51 7.11
C GLN A 99 -3.55 1.42 7.41
N LEU A 100 -3.28 1.20 8.68
CA LEU A 100 -2.20 0.32 9.12
C LEU A 100 -2.67 -0.60 10.24
N GLU A 101 -2.33 -1.89 10.14
CA GLU A 101 -2.47 -2.86 11.21
C GLU A 101 -1.08 -3.46 11.49
N VAL A 102 -0.59 -3.35 12.73
CA VAL A 102 0.72 -3.94 13.08
C VAL A 102 0.72 -5.43 12.76
N ASN A 103 1.74 -5.89 12.06
CA ASN A 103 1.92 -7.32 11.81
C ASN A 103 2.66 -7.95 12.98
N GLU A 104 1.92 -8.59 13.86
CA GLU A 104 2.43 -9.21 15.08
C GLU A 104 3.07 -10.59 14.86
N GLU A 105 3.20 -11.01 13.61
CA GLU A 105 3.76 -12.30 13.25
C GLU A 105 5.28 -12.28 13.37
N SER A 106 5.82 -13.10 14.26
CA SER A 106 7.26 -13.28 14.46
C SER A 106 8.07 -11.98 14.61
N PRO A 107 7.73 -11.07 15.56
CA PRO A 107 8.42 -9.79 15.72
C PRO A 107 9.94 -9.94 15.82
N HIS A 108 10.45 -10.84 16.64
CA HIS A 108 11.89 -11.05 16.80
C HIS A 108 12.62 -11.57 15.55
N LYS A 109 11.89 -12.07 14.55
CA LYS A 109 12.48 -12.48 13.28
C LYS A 109 12.65 -11.30 12.32
N TYR A 110 11.70 -10.36 12.32
CA TYR A 110 11.60 -9.36 11.26
C TYR A 110 11.78 -7.92 11.74
N TRP A 111 11.62 -7.66 13.04
CA TRP A 111 11.75 -6.29 13.57
C TRP A 111 13.11 -6.06 14.15
N GLN A 112 13.57 -4.81 14.14
CA GLN A 112 14.81 -4.38 14.77
C GLN A 112 14.55 -3.16 15.64
N VAL A 113 15.24 -3.12 16.77
CA VAL A 113 15.25 -1.97 17.68
C VAL A 113 16.63 -1.34 17.65
N TYR A 114 16.69 -0.04 17.47
CA TYR A 114 17.96 0.70 17.41
C TYR A 114 18.04 1.78 18.47
N ASP A 115 19.19 1.84 19.12
CA ASP A 115 19.66 3.01 19.87
C ASP A 115 20.24 4.00 18.85
N ARG A 116 19.47 5.02 18.48
CA ARG A 116 19.86 6.01 17.45
C ARG A 116 20.96 6.96 17.91
N THR A 117 21.22 7.03 19.22
CA THR A 117 22.31 7.83 19.76
C THR A 117 23.66 7.12 19.62
N SER A 118 23.72 5.81 19.81
CA SER A 118 24.95 5.02 19.61
C SER A 118 25.06 4.39 18.24
N GLY A 119 23.95 4.24 17.50
CA GLY A 119 23.86 3.49 16.24
C GLY A 119 23.83 1.97 16.42
N GLU A 120 23.69 1.48 17.65
CA GLU A 120 23.71 0.04 17.94
C GLU A 120 22.32 -0.57 17.90
N GLU A 121 22.23 -1.81 17.38
CA GLU A 121 21.03 -2.62 17.50
C GLU A 121 20.85 -3.09 18.94
N VAL A 122 19.61 -3.01 19.45
CA VAL A 122 19.22 -3.44 20.80
C VAL A 122 18.53 -4.78 20.71
N HIS A 123 19.07 -5.79 21.43
CA HIS A 123 18.49 -7.14 21.42
C HIS A 123 17.63 -7.44 22.68
N ASP A 124 17.74 -6.64 23.76
CA ASP A 124 16.99 -6.80 25.00
C ASP A 124 15.67 -6.01 24.93
N TRP A 125 14.74 -6.51 24.13
CA TRP A 125 13.41 -5.95 23.98
C TRP A 125 12.34 -7.04 23.83
N GLU A 126 11.11 -6.69 24.11
CA GLU A 126 9.95 -7.57 23.94
C GLU A 126 8.79 -6.85 23.26
N TYR A 127 7.98 -7.59 22.49
CA TYR A 127 6.70 -7.11 22.03
C TYR A 127 5.67 -7.30 23.15
N ALA A 128 5.21 -6.21 23.75
CA ALA A 128 4.26 -6.23 24.86
C ALA A 128 2.78 -6.39 24.42
N GLY A 129 2.55 -6.53 23.10
CA GLY A 129 1.20 -6.58 22.51
C GLY A 129 0.62 -5.18 22.24
N LYS A 130 -0.48 -5.15 21.50
CA LYS A 130 -1.22 -3.92 21.17
C LYS A 130 -0.39 -2.82 20.52
N GLY A 131 0.61 -3.20 19.72
CA GLY A 131 1.48 -2.24 19.04
C GLY A 131 2.49 -1.55 19.94
N VAL A 132 2.89 -2.17 21.05
CA VAL A 132 3.89 -1.63 21.99
C VAL A 132 5.10 -2.53 22.07
N VAL A 133 6.28 -1.95 21.93
CA VAL A 133 7.57 -2.60 22.20
C VAL A 133 8.15 -2.04 23.50
N ARG A 134 8.67 -2.92 24.35
CA ARG A 134 9.33 -2.57 25.61
C ARG A 134 10.81 -2.89 25.53
N ILE A 135 11.66 -1.94 25.94
CA ILE A 135 13.11 -2.09 26.11
C ILE A 135 13.39 -2.10 27.61
N GLY A 136 14.02 -3.17 28.12
CA GLY A 136 14.25 -3.36 29.55
C GLY A 136 15.47 -2.61 30.10
N LYS A 137 16.45 -2.26 29.24
CA LYS A 137 17.72 -1.63 29.63
C LYS A 137 18.09 -0.45 28.76
N ALA A 138 17.14 0.46 28.55
CA ALA A 138 17.41 1.69 27.82
C ALA A 138 18.44 2.58 28.54
N LYS A 139 19.38 3.16 27.80
CA LYS A 139 20.35 4.13 28.30
C LYS A 139 19.65 5.49 28.39
N LYS A 140 19.74 6.11 29.58
CA LYS A 140 19.10 7.41 29.84
C LYS A 140 19.61 8.48 28.87
N TYR A 141 18.66 9.25 28.31
CA TYR A 141 18.87 10.30 27.31
C TYR A 141 19.32 9.81 25.93
N HIS A 142 19.32 8.49 25.68
CA HIS A 142 19.44 7.97 24.33
C HIS A 142 18.08 7.94 23.64
N GLU A 143 18.09 8.05 22.31
CA GLU A 143 16.91 7.96 21.46
C GLU A 143 16.80 6.57 20.84
N TYR A 144 15.59 6.05 20.81
CA TYR A 144 15.31 4.70 20.30
C TYR A 144 14.23 4.73 19.23
N THR A 145 14.35 3.82 18.26
CA THR A 145 13.30 3.52 17.26
C THR A 145 13.11 2.03 17.14
N VAL A 146 11.93 1.67 16.66
CA VAL A 146 11.61 0.30 16.25
C VAL A 146 11.28 0.31 14.77
N ASN A 147 11.95 -0.54 14.02
CA ASN A 147 11.58 -0.84 12.64
C ASN A 147 10.69 -2.08 12.65
N PHE A 148 9.50 -2.00 12.08
CA PHE A 148 8.47 -3.01 12.21
C PHE A 148 7.61 -3.13 10.95
N PHE A 149 6.89 -4.23 10.82
CA PHE A 149 5.92 -4.44 9.74
C PHE A 149 4.52 -4.03 10.15
N ALA A 150 3.81 -3.39 9.22
CA ALA A 150 2.38 -3.19 9.30
C ALA A 150 1.71 -3.65 8.00
N LYS A 151 0.52 -4.24 8.12
CA LYS A 151 -0.32 -4.62 6.99
C LYS A 151 -0.97 -3.38 6.41
N ASN A 152 -1.04 -3.31 5.08
CA ASN A 152 -1.62 -2.21 4.34
C ASN A 152 -3.15 -2.30 4.32
N ILE A 153 -3.81 -1.21 4.68
CA ILE A 153 -5.25 -1.02 4.55
C ILE A 153 -5.49 0.16 3.61
N TRP A 154 -6.01 -0.11 2.42
CA TRP A 154 -6.33 0.95 1.48
C TRP A 154 -7.61 1.67 1.87
N ASP A 155 -7.53 2.99 1.95
CA ASP A 155 -8.64 3.88 2.26
C ASP A 155 -8.83 4.88 1.12
N SER A 156 -9.92 4.76 0.38
CA SER A 156 -10.22 5.64 -0.75
C SER A 156 -10.34 7.11 -0.38
N THR A 157 -10.70 7.41 0.87
CA THR A 157 -10.84 8.78 1.36
C THR A 157 -9.49 9.48 1.57
N GLN A 158 -8.41 8.72 1.53
CA GLN A 158 -7.03 9.21 1.68
C GLN A 158 -6.29 9.29 0.33
N MET A 159 -7.02 9.43 -0.75
CA MET A 159 -6.44 9.63 -2.08
C MET A 159 -6.36 11.13 -2.41
N TYR A 160 -5.36 11.53 -3.22
CA TYR A 160 -5.26 12.91 -3.72
C TYR A 160 -6.34 13.32 -4.70
N ASN A 161 -7.25 12.43 -5.01
CA ASN A 161 -8.35 12.70 -5.92
C ASN A 161 -9.54 13.26 -5.12
N TYR A 162 -9.90 14.52 -5.39
CA TYR A 162 -11.04 15.15 -4.72
C TYR A 162 -12.37 14.40 -4.98
N LEU A 163 -12.48 13.65 -6.07
CA LEU A 163 -13.66 12.81 -6.33
C LEU A 163 -13.80 11.69 -5.32
N THR A 164 -12.68 11.11 -4.89
CA THR A 164 -12.69 9.99 -3.94
C THR A 164 -12.79 10.44 -2.49
N ASN A 165 -12.49 11.69 -2.17
CA ASN A 165 -12.55 12.22 -0.80
C ASN A 165 -13.97 12.20 -0.21
N GLY A 166 -15.00 12.18 -1.04
CA GLY A 166 -16.40 12.03 -0.63
C GLY A 166 -16.92 10.60 -0.63
N TRP A 167 -16.11 9.64 -0.98
CA TRP A 167 -16.53 8.24 -1.01
C TRP A 167 -16.67 7.66 0.39
N THR A 168 -17.67 6.79 0.55
CA THR A 168 -17.93 6.05 1.79
C THR A 168 -17.69 4.55 1.61
N CYS A 169 -16.86 4.18 0.63
CA CYS A 169 -16.57 2.78 0.37
C CYS A 169 -15.77 2.15 1.52
N GLU A 170 -15.94 0.84 1.65
CA GLU A 170 -15.21 0.04 2.62
C GLU A 170 -13.71 0.13 2.38
N LYS A 171 -12.95 0.23 3.47
CA LYS A 171 -11.49 0.10 3.42
C LYS A 171 -11.11 -1.31 3.00
N GLN A 172 -10.08 -1.42 2.16
CA GLN A 172 -9.71 -2.69 1.56
C GLN A 172 -8.34 -3.14 2.04
N MET A 173 -8.26 -4.39 2.46
CA MET A 173 -7.00 -5.05 2.73
C MET A 173 -6.32 -5.43 1.43
N VAL A 174 -4.99 -5.30 1.41
CA VAL A 174 -4.18 -5.49 0.22
C VAL A 174 -3.48 -6.84 0.28
N MET A 175 -3.75 -7.68 -0.71
CA MET A 175 -3.21 -9.04 -0.82
C MET A 175 -1.76 -9.03 -1.32
N GLU A 176 -0.94 -9.99 -0.84
CA GLU A 176 0.46 -10.15 -1.24
C GLU A 176 0.63 -11.29 -2.25
N PRO A 177 0.80 -10.99 -3.55
CA PRO A 177 0.85 -12.01 -4.60
C PRO A 177 2.12 -12.87 -4.62
N ARG A 178 3.10 -12.63 -3.74
CA ARG A 178 4.25 -13.53 -3.58
C ARG A 178 3.90 -14.83 -2.87
N TYR A 179 2.73 -14.91 -2.23
CA TYR A 179 2.16 -16.16 -1.72
C TYR A 179 1.41 -16.89 -2.85
N GLU A 180 1.71 -18.17 -3.05
CA GLU A 180 1.13 -18.93 -4.15
C GLU A 180 -0.40 -19.02 -4.10
N LYS A 181 -0.95 -19.19 -2.90
CA LYS A 181 -2.39 -19.26 -2.69
C LYS A 181 -3.07 -17.94 -3.06
N THR A 182 -2.50 -16.83 -2.61
CA THR A 182 -2.94 -15.48 -2.96
C THR A 182 -2.85 -15.22 -4.46
N TRP A 183 -1.74 -15.60 -5.09
CA TRP A 183 -1.56 -15.47 -6.52
C TRP A 183 -2.65 -16.19 -7.31
N ARG A 184 -2.95 -17.46 -6.96
CA ARG A 184 -4.00 -18.23 -7.63
C ARG A 184 -5.38 -17.59 -7.47
N HIS A 185 -5.70 -17.11 -6.28
CA HIS A 185 -6.95 -16.40 -6.01
C HIS A 185 -7.08 -15.12 -6.85
N ILE A 186 -6.01 -14.31 -6.93
CA ILE A 186 -5.96 -13.11 -7.76
C ILE A 186 -6.17 -13.46 -9.25
N GLU A 187 -5.55 -14.52 -9.73
CA GLU A 187 -5.70 -14.98 -11.13
C GLU A 187 -7.13 -15.40 -11.43
N GLU A 188 -7.77 -16.14 -10.53
CA GLU A 188 -9.18 -16.54 -10.65
C GLU A 188 -10.13 -15.35 -10.66
N ASN A 189 -9.91 -14.38 -9.76
CA ASN A 189 -10.70 -13.15 -9.71
C ASN A 189 -10.54 -12.31 -10.99
N LEU A 190 -9.34 -12.23 -11.54
CA LEU A 190 -9.12 -11.53 -12.81
C LEU A 190 -9.84 -12.22 -13.96
N LYS A 191 -9.80 -13.54 -14.05
CA LYS A 191 -10.54 -14.30 -15.08
C LYS A 191 -12.04 -14.01 -15.00
N LYS A 192 -12.60 -14.12 -13.80
CA LYS A 192 -14.01 -13.82 -13.55
C LYS A 192 -14.36 -12.38 -13.94
N TRP A 193 -13.54 -11.42 -13.53
CA TRP A 193 -13.75 -10.01 -13.87
C TRP A 193 -13.73 -9.79 -15.39
N CYS A 194 -12.83 -10.44 -16.13
CA CYS A 194 -12.78 -10.35 -17.61
C CYS A 194 -14.06 -10.91 -18.25
N GLU A 195 -14.59 -12.01 -17.73
CA GLU A 195 -15.85 -12.61 -18.19
C GLU A 195 -17.06 -11.71 -17.93
N GLU A 196 -17.07 -11.03 -16.78
CA GLU A 196 -18.15 -10.10 -16.40
C GLU A 196 -18.06 -8.74 -17.14
N ASN A 197 -16.91 -8.39 -17.71
CA ASN A 197 -16.63 -7.10 -18.35
C ASN A 197 -16.29 -7.23 -19.86
N GLU A 198 -17.07 -7.99 -20.59
CA GLU A 198 -16.89 -8.20 -22.05
C GLU A 198 -16.90 -6.90 -22.89
N ASN A 199 -17.41 -5.81 -22.32
CA ASN A 199 -17.42 -4.49 -22.96
C ASN A 199 -16.07 -3.78 -22.88
N VAL A 200 -15.13 -4.25 -22.07
CA VAL A 200 -13.78 -3.69 -21.94
C VAL A 200 -12.86 -4.28 -23.01
N ASN A 201 -12.18 -3.40 -23.75
CA ASN A 201 -11.22 -3.82 -24.77
C ASN A 201 -9.80 -3.91 -24.23
N VAL A 202 -9.48 -3.11 -23.22
CA VAL A 202 -8.15 -3.06 -22.62
C VAL A 202 -8.25 -2.96 -21.10
N VAL A 203 -7.68 -3.94 -20.41
CA VAL A 203 -7.54 -3.91 -18.97
C VAL A 203 -6.30 -3.09 -18.61
N ARG A 204 -6.49 -2.07 -17.78
CA ARG A 204 -5.39 -1.30 -17.18
C ARG A 204 -5.09 -1.87 -15.81
N PHE A 205 -3.95 -2.49 -15.66
CA PHE A 205 -3.48 -2.86 -14.33
C PHE A 205 -2.89 -1.63 -13.64
N THR A 206 -3.37 -1.36 -12.45
CA THR A 206 -2.67 -0.41 -11.59
C THR A 206 -1.78 -1.18 -10.62
N THR A 207 -0.51 -0.83 -10.64
CA THR A 207 0.47 -1.36 -9.69
C THR A 207 0.64 -0.43 -8.50
N PHE A 208 -0.16 0.62 -8.45
CA PHE A 208 -0.07 1.69 -7.46
C PHE A 208 0.00 1.19 -6.02
N LEU A 209 -0.79 0.21 -5.64
CA LEU A 209 -0.76 -0.36 -4.29
C LEU A 209 0.11 -1.62 -4.16
N TYR A 210 0.85 -1.97 -5.21
CA TYR A 210 1.73 -3.11 -5.21
C TYR A 210 3.20 -2.74 -5.02
N HIS A 211 3.64 -1.63 -5.60
CA HIS A 211 5.03 -1.19 -5.53
C HIS A 211 5.29 -0.17 -4.44
N PHE A 212 4.30 0.64 -4.12
CA PHE A 212 4.40 1.66 -3.07
C PHE A 212 3.03 1.89 -2.43
N PHE A 213 3.05 2.42 -1.26
CA PHE A 213 1.87 2.69 -0.44
C PHE A 213 2.02 4.08 0.18
N LEU A 214 0.99 4.90 0.05
CA LEU A 214 0.98 6.21 0.68
C LEU A 214 0.71 6.06 2.17
N VAL A 215 1.62 6.56 2.99
CA VAL A 215 1.51 6.56 4.44
C VAL A 215 1.12 7.93 4.93
N PHE A 216 0.04 8.00 5.67
CA PHE A 216 -0.49 9.23 6.24
C PHE A 216 -0.28 9.28 7.74
N ASN A 217 -0.18 10.49 8.29
CA ASN A 217 -0.13 10.72 9.72
C ASN A 217 -1.55 10.71 10.34
N GLU A 218 -1.62 10.91 11.65
CA GLU A 218 -2.89 10.94 12.41
C GLU A 218 -3.84 12.05 11.95
N GLU A 219 -3.32 13.12 11.33
CA GLU A 219 -4.09 14.26 10.81
C GLU A 219 -4.54 14.05 9.35
N GLY A 220 -4.27 12.88 8.76
CA GLY A 220 -4.59 12.58 7.37
C GLY A 220 -3.72 13.33 6.35
N LYS A 221 -2.54 13.79 6.78
CA LYS A 221 -1.53 14.36 5.88
C LYS A 221 -0.52 13.28 5.52
N GLU A 222 -0.03 13.32 4.29
CA GLU A 222 1.01 12.41 3.86
C GLU A 222 2.26 12.57 4.73
N LYS A 223 2.75 11.46 5.25
CA LYS A 223 3.92 11.42 6.12
C LYS A 223 5.22 11.40 5.33
N HIS A 224 5.19 10.89 4.11
CA HIS A 224 6.30 10.85 3.18
C HIS A 224 5.98 11.69 1.96
N VAL A 225 6.89 12.57 1.55
CA VAL A 225 6.67 13.60 0.52
C VAL A 225 6.80 13.05 -0.89
N ASP A 226 7.38 11.88 -1.08
CA ASP A 226 7.62 11.33 -2.39
C ASP A 226 6.52 10.34 -2.80
N TRP A 227 5.76 10.75 -3.81
CA TRP A 227 4.72 9.93 -4.43
C TRP A 227 5.24 8.59 -5.01
N PHE A 228 6.47 8.55 -5.49
CA PHE A 228 7.00 7.40 -6.23
C PHE A 228 8.08 6.59 -5.50
N GLY A 229 8.60 7.06 -4.42
CA GLY A 229 9.81 6.49 -3.84
C GLY A 229 9.61 5.76 -2.53
N TYR A 230 8.66 6.16 -1.73
CA TYR A 230 8.58 5.76 -0.33
C TYR A 230 7.15 5.78 0.16
N PRO A 231 6.70 4.85 0.93
CA PRO A 231 7.27 3.58 1.33
C PRO A 231 7.03 2.47 0.32
N MET A 232 7.99 1.57 0.19
CA MET A 232 7.84 0.34 -0.58
C MET A 232 7.09 -0.73 0.20
N THR A 233 6.31 -1.53 -0.50
CA THR A 233 5.74 -2.75 0.08
C THR A 233 6.81 -3.83 0.19
N VAL A 234 7.08 -4.25 1.40
CA VAL A 234 8.05 -5.31 1.72
C VAL A 234 7.38 -6.29 2.66
N SER A 235 7.03 -7.45 2.18
CA SER A 235 6.43 -8.49 3.03
C SER A 235 7.47 -9.38 3.70
N PRO A 236 7.13 -10.05 4.81
CA PRO A 236 7.97 -11.13 5.36
C PRO A 236 8.35 -12.17 4.30
N ARG A 237 7.40 -12.52 3.42
CA ARG A 237 7.65 -13.45 2.31
C ARG A 237 8.70 -12.93 1.33
N ALA A 238 8.72 -11.63 1.06
CA ALA A 238 9.73 -11.02 0.19
C ALA A 238 11.13 -11.09 0.81
N LEU A 239 11.26 -10.82 2.12
CA LEU A 239 12.53 -10.94 2.83
C LEU A 239 13.04 -12.37 2.89
N ASP A 240 12.17 -13.33 3.22
CA ASP A 240 12.55 -14.74 3.25
C ASP A 240 12.96 -15.24 1.86
N GLY A 241 12.27 -14.80 0.81
CA GLY A 241 12.62 -15.10 -0.57
C GLY A 241 13.98 -14.53 -0.98
N PHE A 242 14.25 -13.27 -0.60
CA PHE A 242 15.52 -12.64 -0.83
C PHE A 242 16.67 -13.38 -0.11
N GLU A 243 16.50 -13.70 1.17
CA GLU A 243 17.50 -14.46 1.93
C GLU A 243 17.78 -15.84 1.32
N ALA A 244 16.74 -16.53 0.85
CA ALA A 244 16.87 -17.82 0.19
C ALA A 244 17.63 -17.75 -1.15
N GLU A 245 17.45 -16.65 -1.90
CA GLU A 245 18.07 -16.45 -3.21
C GLU A 245 19.52 -15.96 -3.10
N TYR A 246 19.80 -15.03 -2.21
CA TYR A 246 21.09 -14.32 -2.12
C TYR A 246 21.98 -14.77 -0.96
N GLY A 247 21.46 -15.55 -0.02
CA GLY A 247 22.22 -16.14 1.09
C GLY A 247 22.54 -15.18 2.23
N TYR A 248 21.93 -14.00 2.26
CA TYR A 248 22.01 -13.05 3.38
C TYR A 248 20.66 -12.37 3.61
N ARG A 249 20.44 -11.91 4.83
CA ARG A 249 19.20 -11.26 5.23
C ARG A 249 19.31 -9.76 5.04
N LEU A 250 18.33 -9.16 4.37
CA LEU A 250 18.11 -7.72 4.41
C LEU A 250 17.54 -7.33 5.78
N THR A 251 18.11 -6.28 6.32
CA THR A 251 17.60 -5.60 7.51
C THR A 251 16.93 -4.30 7.12
N THR A 252 16.28 -3.68 8.07
CA THR A 252 15.66 -2.38 7.86
C THR A 252 16.69 -1.30 7.54
N GLU A 253 17.89 -1.40 8.07
CA GLU A 253 18.97 -0.44 7.79
C GLU A 253 19.47 -0.49 6.35
N ASP A 254 19.25 -1.59 5.65
CA ASP A 254 19.52 -1.69 4.20
C ASP A 254 18.47 -0.94 3.35
N ILE A 255 17.31 -0.65 3.94
CA ILE A 255 16.16 -0.03 3.27
C ILE A 255 15.93 1.40 3.75
N VAL A 256 16.20 1.66 5.05
CA VAL A 256 15.99 2.94 5.70
C VAL A 256 17.34 3.65 5.90
N ASP A 257 17.57 4.75 5.21
CA ASP A 257 18.83 5.49 5.28
C ASP A 257 18.98 6.22 6.62
N GLY A 258 19.99 5.80 7.41
CA GLY A 258 20.39 6.45 8.66
C GLY A 258 19.28 6.64 9.69
N GLY A 259 18.26 5.79 9.67
CA GLY A 259 17.12 5.87 10.58
C GLY A 259 16.10 6.94 10.21
N SER A 260 16.05 7.30 8.95
CA SER A 260 15.00 8.13 8.34
C SER A 260 14.60 7.49 7.02
N TYR A 261 13.38 7.76 6.58
CA TYR A 261 13.05 7.52 5.18
C TYR A 261 13.74 8.61 4.36
N GLY A 262 14.67 8.21 3.53
CA GLY A 262 15.52 9.09 2.73
C GLY A 262 14.80 9.87 1.65
#